data_17efb7f43ee28b58f2ee0e5ef5715370
#
_entry.id   17efb7f43ee28b58f2ee0e5ef5715370
#
_cell.length_a   1.000
_cell.length_b   1.000
_cell.length_c   1.000
_cell.angle_alpha   90.00
_cell.angle_beta   90.00
_cell.angle_gamma   90.00
#
_symmetry.space_group_name_H-M   'P 1'
#
loop_
_entity.id
_entity.type
_entity.pdbx_description
1 polymer ?
#
loop_
_entity_poly.entity_id
_entity_poly.type
_entity_poly.pdbx_seq_one_letter_code
_entity_poly.pdbx_strand_id
1 'polypeptide(L)'
;MDIGVYYPLLGLSNNEIASMASSQHLCQGFGRLNQRGSQTEYVEWLKGEPLQSGSDIFAGINTTWSRLPGGEAVGEILYAVEKNYRFNEPSTHIPDYLKAYELLEEIVQKNPSPLAKNKLEDLRQLILKSAGLYMEVSTNQAYGHAGDSTVLRFELLNRSNVPAVFTSAQLLWDGGSAPLALSTQELSNNQKINTETTALIPSGLGNSTPYWLNKPGSLGMYSVDQADLIGKPETPAPLQVAMKMELAGKPFRLQLPVVYRYARPDKGELYEPFHILPELSLRFDQDVRILNDSEPKEIGLQIKALKANSQGEITLQAPKGWKIEPSSMPFSLEKTGETADLKFILTPPKKASSGKLTAVAKSGGKTYALGIKNIDYDHIPKQTLAFPSEMQLVRLDIRTKGERIGYVMGAGDAVPEGLRQLGYQVDVLSTADLSETSLKKFDAVVMGIRAYNVLDELKFKQNTLLDYVKEGGTLVIQYNTSGRWRSQFENIGPYPLTLSRNRVTDETAQVELLQPSHPVLQQPNKITAKDFEGWVQERGLYFPSEWDDKYTPLLSMNDKGDTPQNGSLLVAEYGKGHYVYTGLSFFRELPAGVPGAFKLFANIVSYGAGQ
;
A
#
# COMPACT_ATOMS: atom_id res chain seq x y z
N MET A 1 -27.65 2.75 -26.45
CA MET A 1 -28.31 2.65 -25.13
C MET A 1 -28.25 4.01 -24.46
N ASP A 2 -29.24 4.35 -23.63
CA ASP A 2 -29.21 5.58 -22.84
C ASP A 2 -28.47 5.31 -21.52
N ILE A 3 -27.36 6.00 -21.29
CA ILE A 3 -26.58 5.92 -20.03
C ILE A 3 -26.97 7.04 -19.05
N GLY A 4 -27.89 7.93 -19.42
CA GLY A 4 -28.42 8.99 -18.56
C GLY A 4 -29.71 8.62 -17.83
N VAL A 5 -30.11 7.34 -17.82
CA VAL A 5 -31.35 6.86 -17.19
C VAL A 5 -31.44 7.32 -15.72
N TYR A 6 -32.58 7.89 -15.37
CA TYR A 6 -32.87 8.36 -14.01
C TYR A 6 -33.65 7.32 -13.21
N TYR A 7 -33.27 7.09 -11.98
CA TYR A 7 -33.91 6.18 -11.02
C TYR A 7 -34.73 6.97 -10.00
N PRO A 8 -36.05 7.05 -10.14
CA PRO A 8 -36.90 7.89 -9.25
C PRO A 8 -36.78 7.54 -7.77
N LEU A 9 -36.62 6.24 -7.44
CA LEU A 9 -36.49 5.80 -6.05
C LEU A 9 -35.16 6.18 -5.41
N LEU A 10 -34.12 6.39 -6.21
CA LEU A 10 -32.81 6.82 -5.75
C LEU A 10 -32.63 8.34 -5.81
N GLY A 11 -33.44 9.02 -6.63
CA GLY A 11 -33.27 10.44 -6.94
C GLY A 11 -32.01 10.77 -7.74
N LEU A 12 -31.41 9.76 -8.42
CA LEU A 12 -30.13 9.85 -9.12
C LEU A 12 -30.22 9.22 -10.50
N SER A 13 -29.44 9.74 -11.44
CA SER A 13 -29.21 9.11 -12.74
C SER A 13 -27.93 8.25 -12.73
N ASN A 14 -27.77 7.37 -13.75
CA ASN A 14 -26.54 6.60 -13.92
C ASN A 14 -25.29 7.47 -13.94
N ASN A 15 -25.33 8.62 -14.65
CA ASN A 15 -24.18 9.51 -14.74
C ASN A 15 -23.85 10.18 -13.41
N GLU A 16 -24.85 10.50 -12.59
CA GLU A 16 -24.63 11.02 -11.23
C GLU A 16 -24.02 9.95 -10.32
N ILE A 17 -24.53 8.72 -10.36
CA ILE A 17 -23.94 7.59 -9.62
C ILE A 17 -22.49 7.35 -10.06
N ALA A 18 -22.21 7.32 -11.37
CA ALA A 18 -20.87 7.14 -11.91
C ALA A 18 -19.92 8.27 -11.52
N SER A 19 -20.40 9.52 -11.48
CA SER A 19 -19.60 10.66 -11.05
C SER A 19 -19.29 10.62 -9.55
N MET A 20 -20.27 10.24 -8.73
CA MET A 20 -20.06 10.03 -7.29
C MET A 20 -19.04 8.92 -7.05
N ALA A 21 -19.14 7.79 -7.75
CA ALA A 21 -18.18 6.70 -7.65
C ALA A 21 -16.77 7.13 -8.09
N SER A 22 -16.64 7.83 -9.23
CA SER A 22 -15.36 8.36 -9.71
C SER A 22 -14.73 9.33 -8.72
N SER A 23 -15.54 10.15 -8.04
CA SER A 23 -15.06 11.13 -7.06
C SER A 23 -14.52 10.49 -5.76
N GLN A 24 -14.79 9.20 -5.52
CA GLN A 24 -14.16 8.47 -4.42
C GLN A 24 -12.69 8.11 -4.70
N HIS A 25 -12.23 8.21 -5.94
CA HIS A 25 -10.83 8.01 -6.32
C HIS A 25 -9.99 9.26 -6.01
N LEU A 26 -9.92 9.63 -4.73
CA LEU A 26 -9.33 10.89 -4.27
C LEU A 26 -7.84 11.04 -4.65
N CYS A 27 -7.08 9.95 -4.58
CA CYS A 27 -5.65 9.96 -4.92
C CYS A 27 -5.36 9.97 -6.44
N GLN A 28 -6.36 9.70 -7.28
CA GLN A 28 -6.21 9.63 -8.75
C GLN A 28 -6.75 10.87 -9.46
N GLY A 29 -7.43 11.79 -8.75
CA GLY A 29 -7.96 13.02 -9.32
C GLY A 29 -9.10 12.80 -10.33
N PHE A 30 -9.95 11.78 -10.13
CA PHE A 30 -11.05 11.45 -11.03
C PHE A 30 -12.36 12.20 -10.75
N GLY A 31 -12.35 13.17 -9.84
CA GLY A 31 -13.50 14.04 -9.60
C GLY A 31 -13.88 14.81 -10.87
N ARG A 32 -15.19 14.85 -11.20
CA ARG A 32 -15.72 15.51 -12.40
C ARG A 32 -17.10 16.10 -12.16
N LEU A 33 -17.49 17.01 -13.04
CA LEU A 33 -18.85 17.56 -13.07
C LEU A 33 -19.83 16.47 -13.49
N ASN A 34 -21.01 16.49 -12.85
CA ASN A 34 -22.11 15.59 -13.22
C ASN A 34 -22.73 16.03 -14.54
N GLN A 35 -23.00 15.07 -15.41
CA GLN A 35 -23.87 15.22 -16.57
C GLN A 35 -25.26 14.70 -16.19
N ARG A 36 -26.30 15.38 -16.66
CA ARG A 36 -27.71 15.07 -16.39
C ARG A 36 -28.50 15.01 -17.70
N GLY A 37 -29.56 14.22 -17.68
CA GLY A 37 -30.42 14.01 -18.84
C GLY A 37 -29.99 12.82 -19.69
N SER A 38 -30.78 12.51 -20.72
CA SER A 38 -30.54 11.40 -21.64
C SER A 38 -29.21 11.56 -22.37
N GLN A 39 -28.41 10.53 -22.40
CA GLN A 39 -27.14 10.46 -23.13
C GLN A 39 -27.03 9.11 -23.83
N THR A 40 -26.99 9.15 -25.15
CA THR A 40 -26.89 7.95 -25.98
C THR A 40 -25.44 7.53 -26.17
N GLU A 41 -25.16 6.27 -25.83
CA GLU A 41 -23.90 5.58 -26.13
C GLU A 41 -24.15 4.41 -27.07
N TYR A 42 -23.14 4.10 -27.85
CA TYR A 42 -23.18 3.02 -28.83
C TYR A 42 -22.27 1.89 -28.38
N VAL A 43 -22.80 0.66 -28.45
CA VAL A 43 -22.05 -0.58 -28.16
C VAL A 43 -21.99 -1.44 -29.41
N GLU A 44 -20.83 -2.05 -29.65
CA GLU A 44 -20.63 -2.99 -30.76
C GLU A 44 -20.55 -4.41 -30.20
N TRP A 45 -21.29 -5.33 -30.84
CA TRP A 45 -21.19 -6.74 -30.52
C TRP A 45 -19.91 -7.33 -31.12
N LEU A 46 -19.04 -7.91 -30.30
CA LEU A 46 -17.78 -8.49 -30.75
C LEU A 46 -17.78 -10.03 -30.71
N LYS A 47 -18.46 -10.64 -29.73
CA LYS A 47 -18.44 -12.09 -29.53
C LYS A 47 -19.62 -12.55 -28.66
N GLY A 48 -20.04 -13.81 -28.83
CA GLY A 48 -21.17 -14.44 -28.14
C GLY A 48 -22.38 -14.53 -29.04
N GLU A 49 -23.59 -14.63 -28.47
CA GLU A 49 -24.84 -14.61 -29.25
C GLU A 49 -25.16 -13.20 -29.73
N PRO A 50 -25.51 -13.01 -31.02
CA PRO A 50 -25.84 -11.69 -31.56
C PRO A 50 -27.04 -11.09 -30.85
N LEU A 51 -26.97 -9.81 -30.54
CA LEU A 51 -28.11 -9.06 -30.01
C LEU A 51 -29.16 -8.89 -31.11
N GLN A 52 -30.42 -9.19 -30.80
CA GLN A 52 -31.53 -8.88 -31.68
C GLN A 52 -31.85 -7.39 -31.58
N SER A 53 -32.21 -6.75 -32.69
CA SER A 53 -32.54 -5.34 -32.75
C SER A 53 -33.61 -4.97 -31.71
N GLY A 54 -33.33 -3.94 -30.88
CA GLY A 54 -34.20 -3.48 -29.79
C GLY A 54 -34.23 -4.37 -28.55
N SER A 55 -33.37 -5.39 -28.49
CA SER A 55 -33.27 -6.30 -27.34
C SER A 55 -32.42 -5.72 -26.21
N ASP A 56 -32.64 -6.27 -25.03
CA ASP A 56 -31.81 -6.05 -23.87
C ASP A 56 -30.37 -6.49 -24.15
N ILE A 57 -29.39 -5.64 -23.80
CA ILE A 57 -27.97 -5.99 -23.90
C ILE A 57 -27.57 -7.18 -23.02
N PHE A 58 -28.41 -7.56 -22.06
CA PHE A 58 -28.26 -8.74 -21.21
C PHE A 58 -29.04 -9.96 -21.76
N ALA A 59 -29.60 -9.87 -22.96
CA ALA A 59 -30.27 -11.01 -23.60
C ALA A 59 -29.34 -12.23 -23.63
N GLY A 60 -29.84 -13.40 -23.25
CA GLY A 60 -29.05 -14.62 -23.12
C GLY A 60 -28.35 -14.81 -21.77
N ILE A 61 -28.31 -13.78 -20.93
CA ILE A 61 -27.80 -13.91 -19.54
C ILE A 61 -28.97 -14.20 -18.61
N ASN A 62 -28.93 -15.35 -17.93
CA ASN A 62 -29.93 -15.67 -16.92
C ASN A 62 -29.68 -14.83 -15.66
N THR A 63 -30.51 -13.79 -15.45
CA THR A 63 -30.48 -12.91 -14.28
C THR A 63 -31.48 -13.30 -13.20
N THR A 64 -32.23 -14.39 -13.40
CA THR A 64 -33.25 -14.88 -12.47
C THR A 64 -32.67 -15.87 -11.45
N TRP A 65 -33.47 -16.24 -10.48
CA TRP A 65 -33.10 -17.25 -9.49
C TRP A 65 -32.88 -18.66 -10.07
N SER A 66 -33.40 -18.96 -11.25
CA SER A 66 -33.11 -20.23 -11.94
C SER A 66 -31.62 -20.38 -12.35
N ARG A 67 -30.82 -19.31 -12.21
CA ARG A 67 -29.36 -19.38 -12.34
C ARG A 67 -28.71 -20.25 -11.26
N LEU A 68 -29.33 -20.35 -10.10
CA LEU A 68 -28.94 -21.27 -9.04
C LEU A 68 -29.73 -22.59 -9.19
N PRO A 69 -29.08 -23.75 -9.31
CA PRO A 69 -29.79 -25.03 -9.29
C PRO A 69 -30.69 -25.16 -8.06
N GLY A 70 -32.00 -25.28 -8.26
CA GLY A 70 -33.00 -25.30 -7.18
C GLY A 70 -33.41 -23.92 -6.65
N GLY A 71 -32.96 -22.84 -7.30
CA GLY A 71 -33.25 -21.47 -6.86
C GLY A 71 -34.63 -20.95 -7.25
N GLU A 72 -35.37 -21.64 -8.12
CA GLU A 72 -36.68 -21.23 -8.60
C GLU A 72 -37.68 -20.99 -7.48
N ALA A 73 -37.76 -21.88 -6.49
CA ALA A 73 -38.63 -21.74 -5.32
C ALA A 73 -38.26 -20.55 -4.43
N VAL A 74 -36.98 -20.23 -4.33
CA VAL A 74 -36.52 -19.01 -3.64
C VAL A 74 -36.98 -17.78 -4.43
N GLY A 75 -36.86 -17.83 -5.77
CA GLY A 75 -37.30 -16.75 -6.66
C GLY A 75 -38.79 -16.48 -6.56
N GLU A 76 -39.65 -17.51 -6.59
CA GLU A 76 -41.09 -17.36 -6.42
C GLU A 76 -41.48 -16.60 -5.16
N ILE A 77 -40.86 -16.91 -4.02
CA ILE A 77 -41.11 -16.22 -2.76
C ILE A 77 -40.65 -14.78 -2.84
N LEU A 78 -39.41 -14.54 -3.26
CA LEU A 78 -38.82 -13.20 -3.25
C LEU A 78 -39.46 -12.25 -4.28
N TYR A 79 -39.84 -12.72 -5.46
CA TYR A 79 -40.58 -11.94 -6.44
C TYR A 79 -42.01 -11.60 -5.94
N ALA A 80 -42.64 -12.51 -5.19
CA ALA A 80 -43.93 -12.23 -4.57
C ALA A 80 -43.82 -11.12 -3.49
N VAL A 81 -42.74 -11.16 -2.71
CA VAL A 81 -42.45 -10.10 -1.73
C VAL A 81 -42.17 -8.78 -2.44
N GLU A 82 -41.32 -8.77 -3.48
CA GLU A 82 -40.99 -7.56 -4.27
C GLU A 82 -42.27 -6.88 -4.78
N LYS A 83 -43.19 -7.65 -5.37
CA LYS A 83 -44.45 -7.15 -5.90
C LYS A 83 -45.37 -6.54 -4.84
N ASN A 84 -45.31 -7.06 -3.61
CA ASN A 84 -46.21 -6.67 -2.52
C ASN A 84 -45.48 -5.93 -1.38
N TYR A 85 -44.27 -5.40 -1.64
CA TYR A 85 -43.41 -4.84 -0.61
C TYR A 85 -44.02 -3.65 0.10
N ARG A 86 -44.02 -3.68 1.43
CA ARG A 86 -44.51 -2.62 2.29
C ARG A 86 -43.37 -1.79 2.85
N PHE A 87 -43.12 -0.64 2.23
CA PHE A 87 -42.02 0.25 2.62
C PHE A 87 -42.12 0.78 4.05
N ASN A 88 -43.32 0.98 4.56
CA ASN A 88 -43.55 1.47 5.93
C ASN A 88 -43.47 0.37 6.99
N GLU A 89 -43.62 -0.88 6.60
CA GLU A 89 -43.68 -2.06 7.48
C GLU A 89 -42.87 -3.24 6.90
N PRO A 90 -41.58 -3.08 6.64
CA PRO A 90 -40.78 -4.12 5.98
C PRO A 90 -40.70 -5.43 6.78
N SER A 91 -40.91 -5.35 8.11
CA SER A 91 -40.92 -6.51 9.00
C SER A 91 -42.06 -7.49 8.76
N THR A 92 -43.13 -7.08 8.06
CA THR A 92 -44.28 -7.93 7.71
C THR A 92 -43.88 -9.07 6.75
N HIS A 93 -42.74 -8.90 6.02
CA HIS A 93 -42.21 -9.90 5.07
C HIS A 93 -41.22 -10.90 5.70
N ILE A 94 -40.92 -10.78 6.98
CA ILE A 94 -39.97 -11.68 7.66
C ILE A 94 -40.33 -13.17 7.55
N PRO A 95 -41.61 -13.59 7.67
CA PRO A 95 -41.97 -14.99 7.49
C PRO A 95 -41.61 -15.54 6.09
N ASP A 96 -41.78 -14.73 5.05
CA ASP A 96 -41.46 -15.12 3.67
C ASP A 96 -39.94 -15.15 3.43
N TYR A 97 -39.24 -14.15 3.94
CA TYR A 97 -37.77 -14.15 3.88
C TYR A 97 -37.17 -15.36 4.61
N LEU A 98 -37.71 -15.76 5.75
CA LEU A 98 -37.22 -16.93 6.49
C LEU A 98 -37.47 -18.24 5.73
N LYS A 99 -38.61 -18.36 5.00
CA LYS A 99 -38.82 -19.51 4.11
C LYS A 99 -37.80 -19.55 2.99
N ALA A 100 -37.57 -18.40 2.33
CA ALA A 100 -36.54 -18.28 1.29
C ALA A 100 -35.12 -18.57 1.84
N TYR A 101 -34.84 -18.14 3.07
CA TYR A 101 -33.58 -18.39 3.76
C TYR A 101 -33.34 -19.89 4.02
N GLU A 102 -34.35 -20.61 4.53
CA GLU A 102 -34.27 -22.07 4.75
C GLU A 102 -33.96 -22.81 3.44
N LEU A 103 -34.67 -22.49 2.34
CA LEU A 103 -34.42 -23.07 1.02
C LEU A 103 -33.01 -22.77 0.50
N LEU A 104 -32.55 -21.54 0.71
CA LEU A 104 -31.23 -21.13 0.23
C LEU A 104 -30.10 -21.74 1.06
N GLU A 105 -30.29 -21.94 2.39
CA GLU A 105 -29.36 -22.72 3.22
C GLU A 105 -29.21 -24.17 2.71
N GLU A 106 -30.33 -24.82 2.34
CA GLU A 106 -30.28 -26.16 1.75
C GLU A 106 -29.52 -26.18 0.41
N ILE A 107 -29.74 -25.17 -0.44
CA ILE A 107 -29.02 -25.04 -1.73
C ILE A 107 -27.51 -24.91 -1.46
N VAL A 108 -27.11 -24.05 -0.53
CA VAL A 108 -25.69 -23.85 -0.16
C VAL A 108 -25.08 -25.13 0.42
N GLN A 109 -25.82 -25.90 1.23
CA GLN A 109 -25.33 -27.18 1.76
C GLN A 109 -25.13 -28.24 0.67
N LYS A 110 -26.04 -28.30 -0.31
CA LYS A 110 -26.00 -29.29 -1.42
C LYS A 110 -24.99 -28.88 -2.49
N ASN A 111 -24.88 -27.57 -2.77
CA ASN A 111 -24.03 -27.03 -3.84
C ASN A 111 -23.42 -25.67 -3.41
N PRO A 112 -22.30 -25.64 -2.68
CA PRO A 112 -21.70 -24.44 -2.09
C PRO A 112 -20.98 -23.57 -3.13
N SER A 113 -21.67 -23.11 -4.17
CA SER A 113 -21.12 -22.18 -5.14
C SER A 113 -20.91 -20.78 -4.53
N PRO A 114 -19.94 -19.98 -5.03
CA PRO A 114 -19.76 -18.59 -4.58
C PRO A 114 -21.03 -17.75 -4.71
N LEU A 115 -21.79 -17.94 -5.81
CA LEU A 115 -23.06 -17.25 -6.04
C LEU A 115 -24.09 -17.59 -4.96
N ALA A 116 -24.27 -18.87 -4.63
CA ALA A 116 -25.22 -19.33 -3.61
C ALA A 116 -24.85 -18.77 -2.23
N LYS A 117 -23.56 -18.79 -1.85
CA LYS A 117 -23.08 -18.23 -0.60
C LYS A 117 -23.32 -16.72 -0.49
N ASN A 118 -23.04 -15.99 -1.57
CA ASN A 118 -23.28 -14.54 -1.61
C ASN A 118 -24.77 -14.22 -1.49
N LYS A 119 -25.64 -14.96 -2.20
CA LYS A 119 -27.09 -14.77 -2.10
C LYS A 119 -27.65 -15.10 -0.72
N LEU A 120 -27.09 -16.10 -0.04
CA LEU A 120 -27.47 -16.41 1.34
C LEU A 120 -27.09 -15.26 2.29
N GLU A 121 -25.91 -14.66 2.10
CA GLU A 121 -25.50 -13.52 2.90
C GLU A 121 -26.34 -12.27 2.58
N ASP A 122 -26.61 -11.98 1.31
CA ASP A 122 -27.51 -10.90 0.90
C ASP A 122 -28.88 -11.03 1.58
N LEU A 123 -29.46 -12.24 1.58
CA LEU A 123 -30.76 -12.50 2.21
C LEU A 123 -30.70 -12.39 3.74
N ARG A 124 -29.59 -12.80 4.36
CA ARG A 124 -29.35 -12.63 5.80
C ARG A 124 -29.34 -11.15 6.18
N GLN A 125 -28.64 -10.33 5.41
CA GLN A 125 -28.60 -8.88 5.61
C GLN A 125 -29.97 -8.21 5.39
N LEU A 126 -30.72 -8.69 4.38
CA LEU A 126 -32.08 -8.23 4.11
C LEU A 126 -33.02 -8.55 5.29
N ILE A 127 -32.93 -9.76 5.87
CA ILE A 127 -33.70 -10.16 7.06
C ILE A 127 -33.37 -9.23 8.25
N LEU A 128 -32.09 -9.01 8.54
CA LEU A 128 -31.66 -8.14 9.64
C LEU A 128 -32.24 -6.71 9.50
N LYS A 129 -32.11 -6.13 8.31
CA LYS A 129 -32.60 -4.78 8.02
C LYS A 129 -34.12 -4.70 8.07
N SER A 130 -34.83 -5.65 7.47
CA SER A 130 -36.30 -5.66 7.44
C SER A 130 -36.93 -5.95 8.81
N ALA A 131 -36.29 -6.79 9.62
CA ALA A 131 -36.68 -7.02 11.00
C ALA A 131 -36.28 -5.86 11.94
N GLY A 132 -35.48 -4.91 11.49
CA GLY A 132 -34.95 -3.84 12.33
C GLY A 132 -34.01 -4.34 13.44
N LEU A 133 -33.33 -5.46 13.20
CA LEU A 133 -32.38 -6.00 14.16
C LEU A 133 -31.04 -5.28 14.09
N TYR A 134 -30.54 -4.80 15.21
CA TYR A 134 -29.19 -4.32 15.37
C TYR A 134 -28.41 -5.26 16.29
N MET A 135 -27.33 -5.82 15.75
CA MET A 135 -26.50 -6.80 16.45
C MET A 135 -25.04 -6.40 16.29
N GLU A 136 -24.34 -6.20 17.39
CA GLU A 136 -22.94 -5.82 17.41
C GLU A 136 -22.16 -6.62 18.43
N VAL A 137 -20.91 -6.94 18.08
CA VAL A 137 -19.91 -7.49 19.00
C VAL A 137 -18.69 -6.60 18.98
N SER A 138 -18.46 -5.89 20.06
CA SER A 138 -17.35 -4.93 20.16
C SER A 138 -16.44 -5.20 21.36
N THR A 139 -15.28 -4.56 21.31
CA THR A 139 -14.29 -4.53 22.38
C THR A 139 -14.00 -3.08 22.77
N ASN A 140 -13.43 -2.88 23.95
CA ASN A 140 -12.95 -1.59 24.42
C ASN A 140 -11.47 -1.33 24.09
N GLN A 141 -10.83 -2.24 23.40
CA GLN A 141 -9.43 -2.15 22.96
C GLN A 141 -9.34 -2.50 21.48
N ALA A 142 -8.48 -1.78 20.75
CA ALA A 142 -8.29 -2.00 19.32
C ALA A 142 -7.58 -3.33 18.99
N TYR A 143 -6.91 -3.93 19.97
CA TYR A 143 -6.16 -5.18 19.79
C TYR A 143 -6.07 -5.98 21.08
N GLY A 144 -5.72 -7.25 20.92
CA GLY A 144 -5.33 -8.17 21.98
C GLY A 144 -4.12 -9.02 21.57
N HIS A 145 -3.69 -9.89 22.46
CA HIS A 145 -2.52 -10.75 22.25
C HIS A 145 -2.93 -12.21 22.27
N ALA A 146 -2.32 -13.02 21.41
CA ALA A 146 -2.55 -14.46 21.39
C ALA A 146 -2.26 -15.10 22.76
N GLY A 147 -3.23 -15.85 23.28
CA GLY A 147 -3.18 -16.46 24.61
C GLY A 147 -3.74 -15.62 25.75
N ASP A 148 -4.07 -14.35 25.51
CA ASP A 148 -4.72 -13.47 26.49
C ASP A 148 -6.25 -13.55 26.39
N SER A 149 -6.93 -13.00 27.37
CA SER A 149 -8.39 -12.85 27.36
C SER A 149 -8.77 -11.43 26.96
N THR A 150 -9.91 -11.31 26.27
CA THR A 150 -10.54 -10.02 25.95
C THR A 150 -12.01 -10.02 26.37
N VAL A 151 -12.56 -8.86 26.67
CA VAL A 151 -13.98 -8.69 26.96
C VAL A 151 -14.72 -8.39 25.68
N LEU A 152 -15.67 -9.23 25.32
CA LEU A 152 -16.59 -9.04 24.21
C LEU A 152 -17.88 -8.42 24.74
N ARG A 153 -18.29 -7.29 24.16
CA ARG A 153 -19.52 -6.58 24.45
C ARG A 153 -20.51 -6.83 23.35
N PHE A 154 -21.71 -7.21 23.74
CA PHE A 154 -22.82 -7.47 22.83
C PHE A 154 -23.86 -6.38 23.01
N GLU A 155 -24.19 -5.69 21.93
CA GLU A 155 -25.34 -4.80 21.85
C GLU A 155 -26.38 -5.42 20.93
N LEU A 156 -27.54 -5.80 21.49
CA LEU A 156 -28.62 -6.48 20.80
C LEU A 156 -29.87 -5.63 20.88
N LEU A 157 -30.51 -5.37 19.74
CA LEU A 157 -31.70 -4.54 19.69
C LEU A 157 -32.64 -5.02 18.59
N ASN A 158 -33.91 -5.22 18.93
CA ASN A 158 -34.99 -5.47 18.00
C ASN A 158 -35.85 -4.18 17.91
N ARG A 159 -35.98 -3.61 16.69
CA ARG A 159 -36.75 -2.38 16.43
C ARG A 159 -38.11 -2.66 15.79
N SER A 160 -38.57 -3.90 15.79
CA SER A 160 -39.86 -4.30 15.26
C SER A 160 -40.64 -5.16 16.27
N ASN A 161 -41.86 -5.52 15.90
CA ASN A 161 -42.71 -6.43 16.69
C ASN A 161 -42.49 -7.90 16.29
N VAL A 162 -41.51 -8.21 15.46
CA VAL A 162 -41.17 -9.60 15.13
C VAL A 162 -40.56 -10.27 16.36
N PRO A 163 -41.14 -11.38 16.84
CA PRO A 163 -40.56 -12.10 17.97
C PRO A 163 -39.12 -12.55 17.66
N ALA A 164 -38.20 -12.16 18.52
CA ALA A 164 -36.79 -12.49 18.37
C ALA A 164 -36.19 -12.94 19.70
N VAL A 165 -35.46 -14.04 19.69
CA VAL A 165 -34.80 -14.60 20.87
C VAL A 165 -33.35 -14.93 20.53
N PHE A 166 -32.41 -14.31 21.20
CA PHE A 166 -31.00 -14.72 21.17
C PHE A 166 -30.84 -16.00 22.00
N THR A 167 -30.23 -17.03 21.41
CA THR A 167 -30.12 -18.34 22.08
C THR A 167 -28.68 -18.70 22.49
N SER A 168 -27.71 -18.44 21.64
CA SER A 168 -26.30 -18.75 21.96
C SER A 168 -25.34 -18.05 20.99
N ALA A 169 -24.06 -17.97 21.39
CA ALA A 169 -22.99 -17.49 20.55
C ALA A 169 -21.73 -18.35 20.66
N GLN A 170 -20.93 -18.36 19.61
CA GLN A 170 -19.61 -18.98 19.56
C GLN A 170 -18.59 -18.00 18.99
N LEU A 171 -17.43 -17.91 19.62
CA LEU A 171 -16.27 -17.25 19.02
C LEU A 171 -15.74 -18.14 17.90
N LEU A 172 -15.45 -17.53 16.75
CA LEU A 172 -14.85 -18.17 15.57
C LEU A 172 -13.51 -17.55 15.26
N TRP A 173 -12.57 -18.37 14.82
CA TRP A 173 -11.27 -17.94 14.27
C TRP A 173 -10.81 -18.94 13.20
N ASP A 174 -9.77 -18.61 12.47
CA ASP A 174 -9.21 -19.54 11.49
C ASP A 174 -8.72 -20.83 12.20
N GLY A 175 -9.31 -21.95 11.83
CA GLY A 175 -9.01 -23.28 12.37
C GLY A 175 -9.74 -23.64 13.66
N GLY A 176 -10.72 -22.85 14.17
CA GLY A 176 -11.44 -23.26 15.36
C GLY A 176 -12.63 -22.43 15.81
N SER A 177 -13.27 -22.91 16.86
CA SER A 177 -14.37 -22.21 17.54
C SER A 177 -14.41 -22.54 19.02
N ALA A 178 -15.00 -21.64 19.82
CA ALA A 178 -15.28 -21.86 21.23
C ALA A 178 -16.64 -21.29 21.63
N PRO A 179 -17.41 -21.97 22.52
CA PRO A 179 -18.67 -21.43 23.02
C PRO A 179 -18.40 -20.17 23.87
N LEU A 180 -19.33 -19.20 23.80
CA LEU A 180 -19.32 -18.02 24.64
C LEU A 180 -20.38 -18.18 25.74
N ALA A 181 -20.03 -17.85 26.98
CA ALA A 181 -20.90 -17.93 28.12
C ALA A 181 -21.88 -16.75 28.13
N LEU A 182 -23.02 -16.93 27.45
CA LEU A 182 -24.10 -15.97 27.36
C LEU A 182 -25.43 -16.66 27.59
N SER A 183 -26.34 -16.01 28.33
CA SER A 183 -27.69 -16.50 28.56
C SER A 183 -28.61 -16.23 27.38
N THR A 184 -29.64 -17.04 27.21
CA THR A 184 -30.75 -16.78 26.29
C THR A 184 -31.45 -15.47 26.66
N GLN A 185 -31.76 -14.64 25.65
CA GLN A 185 -32.35 -13.32 25.82
C GLN A 185 -33.52 -13.13 24.85
N GLU A 186 -34.68 -12.78 25.36
CA GLU A 186 -35.79 -12.29 24.54
C GLU A 186 -35.55 -10.83 24.15
N LEU A 187 -35.65 -10.51 22.86
CA LEU A 187 -35.41 -9.19 22.33
C LEU A 187 -36.74 -8.43 22.14
N SER A 188 -37.21 -7.81 23.20
CA SER A 188 -38.43 -7.01 23.16
C SER A 188 -38.27 -5.77 22.27
N ASN A 189 -39.41 -5.32 21.66
CA ASN A 189 -39.39 -4.18 20.75
C ASN A 189 -38.79 -2.94 21.40
N ASN A 190 -37.76 -2.38 20.71
CA ASN A 190 -37.05 -1.16 21.08
C ASN A 190 -36.41 -1.18 22.48
N GLN A 191 -36.15 -2.35 23.04
CA GLN A 191 -35.44 -2.51 24.31
C GLN A 191 -34.03 -3.03 24.02
N LYS A 192 -33.02 -2.19 24.27
CA LYS A 192 -31.63 -2.55 24.08
C LYS A 192 -31.12 -3.48 25.18
N ILE A 193 -30.47 -4.56 24.78
CA ILE A 193 -29.76 -5.46 25.67
C ILE A 193 -28.26 -5.23 25.49
N ASN A 194 -27.58 -4.93 26.60
CA ASN A 194 -26.13 -4.91 26.68
C ASN A 194 -25.69 -6.07 27.58
N THR A 195 -24.83 -6.93 27.07
CA THR A 195 -24.23 -8.02 27.84
C THR A 195 -22.77 -8.19 27.48
N GLU A 196 -21.99 -8.74 28.38
CA GLU A 196 -20.56 -8.92 28.21
C GLU A 196 -20.16 -10.37 28.53
N THR A 197 -19.12 -10.85 27.88
CA THR A 197 -18.47 -12.11 28.24
C THR A 197 -16.97 -12.01 27.98
N THR A 198 -16.19 -12.76 28.77
CA THR A 198 -14.75 -12.87 28.55
C THR A 198 -14.46 -14.01 27.58
N ALA A 199 -13.68 -13.73 26.57
CA ALA A 199 -13.23 -14.70 25.58
C ALA A 199 -11.71 -14.86 25.62
N LEU A 200 -11.23 -16.10 25.57
CA LEU A 200 -9.81 -16.41 25.39
C LEU A 200 -9.44 -16.24 23.91
N ILE A 201 -8.44 -15.44 23.65
CA ILE A 201 -7.83 -15.32 22.31
C ILE A 201 -6.94 -16.55 22.09
N PRO A 202 -7.18 -17.36 21.05
CA PRO A 202 -6.38 -18.57 20.83
C PRO A 202 -4.89 -18.30 20.72
N SER A 203 -4.07 -19.08 21.40
CA SER A 203 -2.61 -18.88 21.44
C SER A 203 -1.90 -19.13 20.09
N GLY A 204 -2.55 -19.88 19.18
CA GLY A 204 -2.02 -20.18 17.84
C GLY A 204 -2.36 -19.14 16.77
N LEU A 205 -3.08 -18.06 17.10
CA LEU A 205 -3.40 -17.03 16.13
C LEU A 205 -2.17 -16.21 15.75
N GLY A 206 -1.98 -16.02 14.44
CA GLY A 206 -0.97 -15.13 13.90
C GLY A 206 -1.29 -13.66 14.15
N ASN A 207 -0.29 -12.79 14.03
CA ASN A 207 -0.48 -11.35 14.13
C ASN A 207 -1.27 -10.83 12.94
N SER A 208 -2.15 -9.86 13.20
CA SER A 208 -2.90 -9.18 12.15
C SER A 208 -1.96 -8.37 11.26
N THR A 209 -2.08 -8.61 9.96
CA THR A 209 -1.44 -7.84 8.90
C THR A 209 -2.27 -8.04 7.62
N PRO A 210 -2.24 -7.15 6.63
CA PRO A 210 -2.91 -7.39 5.36
C PRO A 210 -2.50 -8.73 4.75
N TYR A 211 -3.48 -9.56 4.34
CA TYR A 211 -3.22 -10.95 3.92
C TYR A 211 -2.24 -11.05 2.74
N TRP A 212 -2.21 -10.04 1.87
CA TRP A 212 -1.27 -9.97 0.73
C TRP A 212 0.16 -9.61 1.12
N LEU A 213 0.41 -9.22 2.38
CA LEU A 213 1.73 -8.92 2.94
C LEU A 213 2.25 -10.01 3.91
N ASN A 214 1.51 -11.10 4.09
CA ASN A 214 1.95 -12.22 4.93
C ASN A 214 3.22 -12.90 4.41
N LYS A 215 3.46 -12.83 3.10
CA LYS A 215 4.65 -13.37 2.44
C LYS A 215 5.29 -12.32 1.56
N PRO A 216 6.62 -12.40 1.36
CA PRO A 216 7.29 -11.62 0.34
C PRO A 216 6.64 -11.86 -1.03
N GLY A 217 6.43 -10.80 -1.78
CA GLY A 217 5.99 -10.88 -3.17
C GLY A 217 7.12 -11.32 -4.11
N SER A 218 6.78 -11.56 -5.35
CA SER A 218 7.72 -11.67 -6.46
C SER A 218 7.55 -10.48 -7.40
N LEU A 219 8.28 -10.44 -8.51
CA LEU A 219 8.20 -9.36 -9.51
C LEU A 219 6.75 -9.05 -9.88
N GLY A 220 6.25 -7.90 -9.44
CA GLY A 220 4.91 -7.40 -9.72
C GLY A 220 3.73 -8.21 -9.14
N MET A 221 3.97 -9.22 -8.29
CA MET A 221 2.95 -10.12 -7.78
C MET A 221 3.00 -10.30 -6.27
N TYR A 222 1.85 -10.26 -5.60
CA TYR A 222 1.72 -10.74 -4.23
C TYR A 222 1.61 -12.26 -4.19
N SER A 223 2.06 -12.86 -3.08
CA SER A 223 1.94 -14.30 -2.83
C SER A 223 0.86 -14.56 -1.78
N VAL A 224 -0.26 -15.15 -2.19
CA VAL A 224 -1.42 -15.44 -1.33
C VAL A 224 -1.74 -16.93 -1.41
N ASP A 225 -1.67 -17.63 -0.26
CA ASP A 225 -1.91 -19.08 -0.23
C ASP A 225 -3.41 -19.44 -0.27
N GLN A 226 -4.23 -18.62 0.37
CA GLN A 226 -5.67 -18.87 0.47
C GLN A 226 -6.38 -18.23 -0.71
N ALA A 227 -6.78 -19.06 -1.68
CA ALA A 227 -7.41 -18.59 -2.92
C ALA A 227 -8.72 -17.78 -2.70
N ASP A 228 -9.45 -18.05 -1.61
CA ASP A 228 -10.68 -17.35 -1.25
C ASP A 228 -10.45 -15.93 -0.68
N LEU A 229 -9.20 -15.58 -0.35
CA LEU A 229 -8.81 -14.22 0.01
C LEU A 229 -8.50 -13.35 -1.21
N ILE A 230 -8.11 -13.96 -2.35
CA ILE A 230 -7.74 -13.22 -3.56
C ILE A 230 -8.92 -12.38 -4.04
N GLY A 231 -8.70 -11.08 -4.18
CA GLY A 231 -9.71 -10.11 -4.61
C GLY A 231 -10.58 -9.54 -3.48
N LYS A 232 -10.41 -9.97 -2.22
CA LYS A 232 -11.05 -9.26 -1.10
C LYS A 232 -10.36 -7.92 -0.85
N PRO A 233 -11.12 -6.84 -0.66
CA PRO A 233 -10.54 -5.50 -0.44
C PRO A 233 -9.85 -5.39 0.92
N GLU A 234 -10.31 -6.15 1.93
CA GLU A 234 -9.80 -6.11 3.30
C GLU A 234 -9.54 -7.51 3.83
N THR A 235 -8.59 -7.60 4.76
CA THR A 235 -8.34 -8.83 5.51
C THR A 235 -9.55 -9.14 6.41
N PRO A 236 -10.10 -10.35 6.38
CA PRO A 236 -11.16 -10.72 7.31
C PRO A 236 -10.76 -10.54 8.77
N ALA A 237 -11.72 -10.15 9.61
CA ALA A 237 -11.50 -10.02 11.05
C ALA A 237 -10.98 -11.33 11.63
N PRO A 238 -9.89 -11.32 12.43
CA PRO A 238 -9.27 -12.53 12.97
C PRO A 238 -10.19 -13.26 13.97
N LEU A 239 -11.09 -12.52 14.60
CA LEU A 239 -12.13 -13.06 15.48
C LEU A 239 -13.49 -12.64 14.96
N GLN A 240 -14.40 -13.63 14.92
CA GLN A 240 -15.79 -13.41 14.56
C GLN A 240 -16.68 -14.10 15.59
N VAL A 241 -17.96 -13.73 15.63
CA VAL A 241 -18.93 -14.38 16.50
C VAL A 241 -20.07 -14.92 15.67
N ALA A 242 -20.27 -16.23 15.72
CA ALA A 242 -21.50 -16.86 15.21
C ALA A 242 -22.57 -16.81 16.28
N MET A 243 -23.70 -16.18 15.96
CA MET A 243 -24.87 -16.10 16.84
C MET A 243 -25.97 -17.00 16.30
N LYS A 244 -26.65 -17.70 17.21
CA LYS A 244 -27.90 -18.42 16.94
C LYS A 244 -29.04 -17.66 17.60
N MET A 245 -30.12 -17.53 16.89
CA MET A 245 -31.34 -16.93 17.39
C MET A 245 -32.57 -17.60 16.79
N GLU A 246 -33.70 -17.36 17.41
CA GLU A 246 -35.02 -17.63 16.84
C GLU A 246 -35.63 -16.30 16.39
N LEU A 247 -36.11 -16.24 15.16
CA LEU A 247 -36.79 -15.08 14.59
C LEU A 247 -38.14 -15.55 14.04
N ALA A 248 -39.23 -14.94 14.51
CA ALA A 248 -40.59 -15.38 14.23
C ALA A 248 -40.80 -16.92 14.43
N GLY A 249 -40.18 -17.50 15.46
CA GLY A 249 -40.23 -18.92 15.76
C GLY A 249 -39.41 -19.82 14.85
N LYS A 250 -38.56 -19.27 13.98
CA LYS A 250 -37.67 -19.99 13.08
C LYS A 250 -36.20 -19.79 13.45
N PRO A 251 -35.34 -20.84 13.31
CA PRO A 251 -33.91 -20.71 13.50
C PRO A 251 -33.30 -19.69 12.54
N PHE A 252 -32.50 -18.78 13.04
CA PHE A 252 -31.76 -17.81 12.26
C PHE A 252 -30.32 -17.73 12.77
N ARG A 253 -29.36 -17.66 11.85
CA ARG A 253 -27.93 -17.63 12.17
C ARG A 253 -27.27 -16.42 11.51
N LEU A 254 -26.43 -15.75 12.27
CA LEU A 254 -25.62 -14.65 11.76
C LEU A 254 -24.18 -14.77 12.24
N GLN A 255 -23.29 -14.18 11.50
CA GLN A 255 -21.88 -14.13 11.82
C GLN A 255 -21.43 -12.68 11.75
N LEU A 256 -20.82 -12.19 12.83
CA LEU A 256 -20.41 -10.80 12.99
C LEU A 256 -18.92 -10.73 13.27
N PRO A 257 -18.19 -9.78 12.70
CA PRO A 257 -16.82 -9.51 13.10
C PRO A 257 -16.78 -8.96 14.53
N VAL A 258 -15.72 -9.27 15.26
CA VAL A 258 -15.38 -8.54 16.48
C VAL A 258 -14.74 -7.22 16.08
N VAL A 259 -15.29 -6.11 16.55
CA VAL A 259 -14.82 -4.76 16.19
C VAL A 259 -14.41 -3.96 17.42
N TYR A 260 -13.52 -3.02 17.22
CA TYR A 260 -13.24 -1.96 18.18
C TYR A 260 -14.13 -0.76 17.85
N ARG A 261 -15.03 -0.39 18.77
CA ARG A 261 -15.93 0.77 18.63
C ARG A 261 -15.46 1.89 19.54
N TYR A 262 -15.30 3.06 18.98
CA TYR A 262 -14.89 4.26 19.71
C TYR A 262 -15.54 5.52 19.11
N ALA A 263 -15.39 6.64 19.78
CA ALA A 263 -15.89 7.91 19.28
C ALA A 263 -14.78 8.95 19.20
N ARG A 264 -14.84 9.78 18.17
CA ARG A 264 -14.02 10.99 18.04
C ARG A 264 -14.93 12.21 17.94
N PRO A 265 -14.60 13.33 18.63
CA PRO A 265 -15.44 14.53 18.61
C PRO A 265 -15.68 15.12 17.21
N ASP A 266 -14.70 14.97 16.30
CA ASP A 266 -14.72 15.48 14.93
C ASP A 266 -15.38 14.54 13.92
N LYS A 267 -15.56 13.23 14.25
CA LYS A 267 -16.05 12.21 13.31
C LYS A 267 -17.21 11.38 13.82
N GLY A 268 -17.56 11.50 15.11
CA GLY A 268 -18.61 10.70 15.74
C GLY A 268 -18.18 9.27 16.04
N GLU A 269 -19.07 8.31 15.89
CA GLU A 269 -18.85 6.89 16.14
C GLU A 269 -18.03 6.26 15.01
N LEU A 270 -17.00 5.51 15.39
CA LEU A 270 -16.05 4.88 14.48
C LEU A 270 -15.85 3.41 14.84
N TYR A 271 -15.52 2.63 13.83
CA TYR A 271 -15.29 1.20 13.92
C TYR A 271 -13.94 0.83 13.27
N GLU A 272 -13.18 -0.01 13.95
CA GLU A 272 -11.96 -0.63 13.42
C GLU A 272 -12.03 -2.15 13.65
N PRO A 273 -11.40 -2.99 12.81
CA PRO A 273 -11.22 -4.40 13.11
C PRO A 273 -10.47 -4.58 14.44
N PHE A 274 -10.87 -5.58 15.24
CA PHE A 274 -10.05 -5.99 16.38
C PHE A 274 -8.82 -6.73 15.87
N HIS A 275 -7.62 -6.32 16.28
CA HIS A 275 -6.36 -6.88 15.81
C HIS A 275 -5.73 -7.85 16.82
N ILE A 276 -4.99 -8.84 16.33
CA ILE A 276 -4.08 -9.66 17.14
C ILE A 276 -2.67 -9.13 16.93
N LEU A 277 -2.04 -8.61 17.98
CA LEU A 277 -0.71 -8.00 17.89
C LEU A 277 0.28 -8.68 18.86
N PRO A 278 1.60 -8.57 18.60
CA PRO A 278 2.61 -9.02 19.57
C PRO A 278 2.58 -8.13 20.82
N GLU A 279 3.12 -8.58 21.95
CA GLU A 279 3.17 -7.78 23.18
C GLU A 279 4.19 -6.62 23.11
N LEU A 280 5.15 -6.72 22.19
CA LEU A 280 6.20 -5.74 21.92
C LEU A 280 6.31 -5.43 20.43
N SER A 281 6.59 -4.18 20.10
CA SER A 281 6.93 -3.73 18.75
C SER A 281 8.35 -3.14 18.74
N LEU A 282 9.17 -3.61 17.82
CA LEU A 282 10.56 -3.20 17.65
C LEU A 282 10.71 -2.47 16.32
N ARG A 283 11.34 -1.30 16.31
CA ARG A 283 11.53 -0.54 15.09
C ARG A 283 12.87 0.16 15.07
N PHE A 284 13.66 -0.07 14.03
CA PHE A 284 14.85 0.72 13.77
C PHE A 284 14.49 2.15 13.36
N ASP A 285 15.40 3.08 13.60
CA ASP A 285 15.30 4.49 13.17
C ASP A 285 15.31 4.63 11.64
N GLN A 286 15.89 3.66 10.92
CA GLN A 286 15.99 3.59 9.47
C GLN A 286 15.78 2.15 8.98
N ASP A 287 15.21 2.00 7.79
CA ASP A 287 15.02 0.68 7.16
C ASP A 287 16.31 0.20 6.44
N VAL A 288 17.16 1.14 6.04
CA VAL A 288 18.42 0.88 5.32
C VAL A 288 19.53 1.75 5.91
N ARG A 289 20.69 1.15 6.19
CA ARG A 289 21.90 1.87 6.63
C ARG A 289 23.04 1.63 5.66
N ILE A 290 23.52 2.71 5.05
CA ILE A 290 24.58 2.67 4.05
C ILE A 290 25.80 3.34 4.64
N LEU A 291 26.94 2.68 4.53
CA LEU A 291 28.23 3.12 5.08
C LEU A 291 29.31 2.98 4.00
N ASN A 292 29.97 4.08 3.67
CA ASN A 292 31.09 4.07 2.72
C ASN A 292 32.45 4.06 3.39
N ASP A 293 32.49 4.02 4.73
CA ASP A 293 33.70 3.90 5.56
C ASP A 293 33.58 2.69 6.53
N SER A 294 34.61 2.45 7.32
CA SER A 294 34.63 1.39 8.34
C SER A 294 34.51 1.94 9.76
N GLU A 295 34.14 3.21 9.90
CA GLU A 295 34.02 3.86 11.21
C GLU A 295 32.76 3.40 11.94
N PRO A 296 32.84 3.19 13.27
CA PRO A 296 31.67 2.88 14.08
C PRO A 296 30.60 3.97 13.98
N LYS A 297 29.34 3.56 13.85
CA LYS A 297 28.19 4.47 13.76
C LYS A 297 27.12 4.08 14.78
N GLU A 298 26.46 5.07 15.36
CA GLU A 298 25.30 4.86 16.21
C GLU A 298 24.09 4.46 15.35
N ILE A 299 23.32 3.49 15.84
CA ILE A 299 22.03 3.07 15.31
C ILE A 299 21.00 3.07 16.43
N GLY A 300 19.79 3.56 16.13
CA GLY A 300 18.68 3.63 17.05
C GLY A 300 17.71 2.47 16.85
N LEU A 301 17.21 1.94 17.95
CA LEU A 301 16.11 0.98 17.98
C LEU A 301 15.07 1.45 19.00
N GLN A 302 13.86 1.69 18.54
CA GLN A 302 12.72 1.95 19.41
C GLN A 302 12.02 0.65 19.77
N ILE A 303 11.80 0.42 21.07
CA ILE A 303 10.90 -0.59 21.58
C ILE A 303 9.63 0.07 22.11
N LYS A 304 8.46 -0.50 21.78
CA LYS A 304 7.16 -0.05 22.28
C LYS A 304 6.43 -1.20 22.94
N ALA A 305 5.95 -0.99 24.16
CA ALA A 305 5.08 -1.92 24.84
C ALA A 305 3.66 -1.84 24.26
N LEU A 306 3.16 -2.95 23.74
CA LEU A 306 1.74 -3.12 23.38
C LEU A 306 0.97 -3.81 24.51
N LYS A 307 1.69 -4.32 25.52
CA LYS A 307 1.16 -4.87 26.77
C LYS A 307 1.91 -4.25 27.95
N ALA A 308 1.19 -3.92 29.01
CA ALA A 308 1.80 -3.37 30.23
C ALA A 308 2.73 -4.37 30.93
N ASN A 309 3.65 -3.86 31.78
CA ASN A 309 4.60 -4.63 32.57
C ASN A 309 5.50 -5.55 31.72
N SER A 310 5.97 -5.05 30.58
CA SER A 310 6.87 -5.74 29.67
C SER A 310 8.33 -5.45 30.04
N GLN A 311 9.10 -6.48 30.40
CA GLN A 311 10.51 -6.37 30.72
C GLN A 311 11.31 -7.51 30.10
N GLY A 312 12.58 -7.28 29.83
CA GLY A 312 13.41 -8.29 29.20
C GLY A 312 14.72 -7.77 28.66
N GLU A 313 15.20 -8.39 27.60
CA GLU A 313 16.47 -8.09 26.96
C GLU A 313 16.30 -8.03 25.44
N ILE A 314 16.99 -7.07 24.82
CA ILE A 314 17.08 -6.92 23.37
C ILE A 314 18.47 -7.29 22.89
N THR A 315 18.53 -8.07 21.82
CA THR A 315 19.74 -8.41 21.07
C THR A 315 19.59 -8.02 19.60
N LEU A 316 20.69 -7.60 18.97
CA LEU A 316 20.74 -7.36 17.53
C LEU A 316 21.54 -8.48 16.85
N GLN A 317 20.94 -9.13 15.88
CA GLN A 317 21.58 -10.18 15.09
C GLN A 317 22.14 -9.57 13.81
N ALA A 318 23.44 -9.38 13.76
CA ALA A 318 24.14 -8.75 12.64
C ALA A 318 24.66 -9.80 11.62
N PRO A 319 24.80 -9.41 10.34
CA PRO A 319 25.43 -10.26 9.34
C PRO A 319 26.91 -10.54 9.68
N LYS A 320 27.48 -11.58 9.07
CA LYS A 320 28.88 -11.95 9.28
C LYS A 320 29.84 -10.77 8.99
N GLY A 321 30.73 -10.51 9.94
CA GLY A 321 31.75 -9.46 9.82
C GLY A 321 31.34 -8.10 10.37
N TRP A 322 30.05 -7.87 10.63
CA TRP A 322 29.55 -6.70 11.33
C TRP A 322 29.60 -6.93 12.84
N LYS A 323 29.88 -5.89 13.62
CA LYS A 323 29.91 -5.95 15.08
C LYS A 323 28.92 -4.98 15.68
N ILE A 324 28.28 -5.40 16.79
CA ILE A 324 27.32 -4.62 17.55
C ILE A 324 27.79 -4.52 19.01
N GLU A 325 27.77 -3.33 19.53
CA GLU A 325 28.09 -3.03 20.93
C GLU A 325 27.04 -2.08 21.53
N PRO A 326 26.50 -2.38 22.74
CA PRO A 326 26.67 -3.65 23.46
C PRO A 326 25.97 -4.81 22.75
N SER A 327 26.33 -6.06 23.08
CA SER A 327 25.72 -7.27 22.48
C SER A 327 24.25 -7.44 22.85
N SER A 328 23.83 -6.89 23.99
CA SER A 328 22.45 -6.87 24.45
C SER A 328 22.18 -5.67 25.35
N MET A 329 20.89 -5.28 25.46
CA MET A 329 20.42 -4.22 26.35
C MET A 329 19.15 -4.64 27.08
N PRO A 330 19.06 -4.41 28.42
CA PRO A 330 17.82 -4.65 29.16
C PRO A 330 16.80 -3.54 28.85
N PHE A 331 15.51 -3.87 29.00
CA PHE A 331 14.41 -2.91 28.95
C PHE A 331 13.35 -3.22 30.01
N SER A 332 12.64 -2.19 30.45
CA SER A 332 11.47 -2.30 31.33
C SER A 332 10.48 -1.21 30.96
N LEU A 333 9.25 -1.61 30.60
CA LEU A 333 8.17 -0.73 30.18
C LEU A 333 6.93 -1.09 31.01
N GLU A 334 6.47 -0.14 31.82
CA GLU A 334 5.39 -0.40 32.79
C GLU A 334 4.01 -0.26 32.19
N LYS A 335 3.84 0.62 31.20
CA LYS A 335 2.52 0.97 30.65
C LYS A 335 2.40 0.56 29.19
N THR A 336 1.18 0.17 28.80
CA THR A 336 0.83 0.02 27.40
C THR A 336 1.03 1.35 26.66
N GLY A 337 1.68 1.30 25.50
CA GLY A 337 2.03 2.46 24.69
C GLY A 337 3.36 3.12 25.05
N GLU A 338 3.97 2.76 26.18
CA GLU A 338 5.28 3.26 26.57
C GLU A 338 6.36 2.84 25.58
N THR A 339 7.33 3.73 25.33
CA THR A 339 8.44 3.53 24.41
C THR A 339 9.78 3.76 25.09
N ALA A 340 10.80 3.03 24.65
CA ALA A 340 12.19 3.32 24.98
C ALA A 340 13.02 3.31 23.69
N ASP A 341 13.92 4.30 23.58
CA ASP A 341 14.86 4.41 22.48
C ASP A 341 16.23 3.90 22.94
N LEU A 342 16.70 2.85 22.30
CA LEU A 342 17.95 2.16 22.59
C LEU A 342 18.98 2.51 21.52
N LYS A 343 20.24 2.68 21.93
CA LYS A 343 21.33 3.05 21.06
C LYS A 343 22.41 1.99 21.07
N PHE A 344 22.77 1.52 19.89
CA PHE A 344 23.83 0.56 19.68
C PHE A 344 24.92 1.15 18.79
N ILE A 345 26.14 0.68 18.92
CA ILE A 345 27.24 1.02 18.03
C ILE A 345 27.43 -0.11 17.02
N LEU A 346 27.26 0.22 15.75
CA LEU A 346 27.47 -0.67 14.62
C LEU A 346 28.85 -0.41 14.02
N THR A 347 29.70 -1.44 13.99
CA THR A 347 31.02 -1.38 13.31
C THR A 347 30.97 -2.22 12.04
N PRO A 348 31.12 -1.60 10.85
CA PRO A 348 31.08 -2.31 9.59
C PRO A 348 32.38 -3.09 9.31
N PRO A 349 32.35 -4.10 8.44
CA PRO A 349 33.56 -4.79 7.99
C PRO A 349 34.43 -3.89 7.09
N LYS A 350 35.71 -4.22 6.95
CA LYS A 350 36.66 -3.47 6.09
C LYS A 350 36.32 -3.56 4.60
N LYS A 351 35.72 -4.66 4.15
CA LYS A 351 35.35 -4.90 2.74
C LYS A 351 33.88 -4.64 2.51
N ALA A 352 33.51 -4.33 1.29
CA ALA A 352 32.11 -4.24 0.85
C ALA A 352 31.32 -5.49 1.28
N SER A 353 30.16 -5.27 1.86
CA SER A 353 29.29 -6.32 2.43
C SER A 353 27.88 -5.81 2.55
N SER A 354 26.90 -6.66 2.34
CA SER A 354 25.50 -6.36 2.60
C SER A 354 24.82 -7.48 3.38
N GLY A 355 23.77 -7.15 4.10
CA GLY A 355 22.97 -8.13 4.84
C GLY A 355 21.96 -7.47 5.76
N LYS A 356 21.14 -8.28 6.41
CA LYS A 356 20.09 -7.80 7.30
C LYS A 356 20.55 -7.83 8.76
N LEU A 357 20.29 -6.75 9.46
CA LEU A 357 20.34 -6.64 10.91
C LEU A 357 18.95 -6.86 11.46
N THR A 358 18.76 -7.82 12.36
CA THR A 358 17.46 -8.15 12.93
C THR A 358 17.45 -7.85 14.43
N ALA A 359 16.42 -7.14 14.90
CA ALA A 359 16.21 -6.92 16.32
C ALA A 359 15.33 -8.02 16.92
N VAL A 360 15.75 -8.54 18.08
CA VAL A 360 15.06 -9.60 18.80
C VAL A 360 14.96 -9.24 20.27
N ALA A 361 13.73 -9.15 20.79
CA ALA A 361 13.46 -9.00 22.22
C ALA A 361 13.01 -10.32 22.82
N LYS A 362 13.51 -10.61 24.02
CA LYS A 362 13.06 -11.73 24.86
C LYS A 362 12.35 -11.19 26.10
N SER A 363 11.09 -11.56 26.31
CA SER A 363 10.29 -11.13 27.44
C SER A 363 9.29 -12.22 27.83
N GLY A 364 9.14 -12.51 29.12
CA GLY A 364 8.18 -13.50 29.63
C GLY A 364 8.31 -14.90 29.02
N GLY A 365 9.53 -15.32 28.64
CA GLY A 365 9.79 -16.60 27.97
C GLY A 365 9.41 -16.64 26.49
N LYS A 366 8.89 -15.55 25.91
CA LYS A 366 8.56 -15.38 24.50
C LYS A 366 9.63 -14.56 23.77
N THR A 367 9.64 -14.70 22.45
CA THR A 367 10.55 -13.96 21.54
C THR A 367 9.73 -13.08 20.61
N TYR A 368 10.16 -11.83 20.45
CA TYR A 368 9.51 -10.82 19.61
C TYR A 368 10.53 -10.25 18.64
N ALA A 369 10.19 -10.20 17.35
CA ALA A 369 11.05 -9.69 16.29
C ALA A 369 10.24 -8.92 15.22
N LEU A 370 9.11 -8.33 15.62
CA LEU A 370 8.22 -7.61 14.72
C LEU A 370 8.11 -6.14 15.09
N GLY A 371 8.00 -5.30 14.07
CA GLY A 371 7.55 -3.93 14.16
C GLY A 371 6.08 -3.82 13.80
N ILE A 372 5.37 -2.86 14.39
CA ILE A 372 3.99 -2.53 14.06
C ILE A 372 3.95 -1.13 13.45
N LYS A 373 3.32 -1.02 12.28
CA LYS A 373 3.08 0.25 11.59
C LYS A 373 1.60 0.40 11.28
N ASN A 374 1.05 1.56 11.61
CA ASN A 374 -0.29 1.93 11.21
C ASN A 374 -0.24 2.90 10.03
N ILE A 375 -1.08 2.64 9.03
CA ILE A 375 -1.38 3.57 7.93
C ILE A 375 -2.80 4.06 8.20
N ASP A 376 -2.92 5.35 8.49
CA ASP A 376 -4.17 5.98 8.92
C ASP A 376 -4.37 7.27 8.12
N TYR A 377 -5.22 7.19 7.10
CA TYR A 377 -5.62 8.31 6.26
C TYR A 377 -7.14 8.38 6.19
N ASP A 378 -7.69 9.59 6.14
CA ASP A 378 -9.15 9.82 6.17
C ASP A 378 -9.92 9.18 5.02
N HIS A 379 -9.27 8.88 3.90
CA HIS A 379 -9.90 8.38 2.68
C HIS A 379 -9.78 6.86 2.49
N ILE A 380 -9.13 6.15 3.41
CA ILE A 380 -9.00 4.69 3.38
C ILE A 380 -9.25 4.10 4.77
N PRO A 381 -9.70 2.83 4.87
CA PRO A 381 -9.70 2.12 6.13
C PRO A 381 -8.28 2.04 6.72
N LYS A 382 -8.17 2.24 8.02
CA LYS A 382 -6.90 2.12 8.74
C LYS A 382 -6.31 0.72 8.55
N GLN A 383 -5.03 0.67 8.19
CA GLN A 383 -4.29 -0.58 8.02
C GLN A 383 -3.26 -0.73 9.15
N THR A 384 -3.23 -1.91 9.76
CA THR A 384 -2.22 -2.28 10.75
C THR A 384 -1.31 -3.35 10.17
N LEU A 385 -0.02 -3.03 10.06
CA LEU A 385 1.00 -3.90 9.47
C LEU A 385 1.92 -4.44 10.57
N ALA A 386 2.10 -5.75 10.59
CA ALA A 386 3.16 -6.41 11.33
C ALA A 386 4.26 -6.83 10.34
N PHE A 387 5.49 -6.38 10.55
CA PHE A 387 6.62 -6.66 9.66
C PHE A 387 7.87 -7.02 10.48
N PRO A 388 8.82 -7.80 9.92
CA PRO A 388 10.06 -8.11 10.59
C PRO A 388 10.80 -6.84 11.01
N SER A 389 11.30 -6.79 12.25
CA SER A 389 12.15 -5.70 12.72
C SER A 389 13.56 -5.88 12.16
N GLU A 390 13.74 -5.45 10.93
CA GLU A 390 14.98 -5.60 10.15
C GLU A 390 15.45 -4.25 9.62
N MET A 391 16.78 -4.10 9.51
CA MET A 391 17.45 -3.00 8.83
C MET A 391 18.41 -3.59 7.80
N GLN A 392 18.32 -3.14 6.55
CA GLN A 392 19.30 -3.50 5.53
C GLN A 392 20.61 -2.76 5.80
N LEU A 393 21.69 -3.50 5.99
CA LEU A 393 23.04 -2.97 6.13
C LEU A 393 23.80 -3.08 4.82
N VAL A 394 24.40 -1.99 4.38
CA VAL A 394 25.20 -1.95 3.15
C VAL A 394 26.51 -1.24 3.44
N ARG A 395 27.65 -1.96 3.36
CA ARG A 395 29.00 -1.42 3.37
C ARG A 395 29.48 -1.30 1.94
N LEU A 396 29.64 -0.08 1.47
CA LEU A 396 30.12 0.25 0.14
C LEU A 396 31.65 0.42 0.14
N ASP A 397 32.25 0.25 -1.02
CA ASP A 397 33.66 0.62 -1.28
C ASP A 397 33.67 1.47 -2.55
N ILE A 398 33.10 2.68 -2.42
CA ILE A 398 32.85 3.61 -3.51
C ILE A 398 33.76 4.82 -3.35
N ARG A 399 34.51 5.11 -4.38
CA ARG A 399 35.32 6.33 -4.48
C ARG A 399 34.46 7.47 -5.02
N THR A 400 34.64 8.65 -4.47
CA THR A 400 33.99 9.88 -4.88
C THR A 400 35.02 10.92 -5.31
N LYS A 401 34.63 11.85 -6.21
CA LYS A 401 35.39 13.06 -6.52
C LYS A 401 34.47 14.26 -6.32
N GLY A 402 35.05 15.39 -5.91
CA GLY A 402 34.29 16.56 -5.45
C GLY A 402 33.82 16.42 -4.01
N GLU A 403 33.32 17.50 -3.44
CA GLU A 403 32.89 17.58 -2.03
C GLU A 403 31.47 18.09 -1.88
N ARG A 404 31.07 19.07 -2.69
CA ARG A 404 29.80 19.79 -2.51
C ARG A 404 28.84 19.62 -3.68
N ILE A 405 27.64 19.17 -3.35
CA ILE A 405 26.56 18.96 -4.31
C ILE A 405 25.40 19.91 -3.98
N GLY A 406 24.98 20.69 -4.97
CA GLY A 406 23.71 21.42 -4.91
C GLY A 406 22.56 20.51 -5.36
N TYR A 407 21.51 20.38 -4.58
CA TYR A 407 20.36 19.55 -4.92
C TYR A 407 19.07 20.37 -4.96
N VAL A 408 18.41 20.42 -6.10
CA VAL A 408 17.12 21.08 -6.26
C VAL A 408 16.02 20.02 -6.12
N MET A 409 15.27 20.06 -5.02
CA MET A 409 14.20 19.10 -4.78
C MET A 409 13.09 19.28 -5.81
N GLY A 410 12.66 18.18 -6.44
CA GLY A 410 11.52 18.15 -7.33
C GLY A 410 10.25 17.67 -6.64
N ALA A 411 9.67 16.57 -7.13
CA ALA A 411 8.46 15.98 -6.54
C ALA A 411 8.68 15.32 -5.16
N GLY A 412 9.92 15.27 -4.67
CA GLY A 412 10.33 14.66 -3.43
C GLY A 412 10.97 13.30 -3.63
N ASP A 413 12.21 13.15 -3.13
CA ASP A 413 12.97 11.89 -3.14
C ASP A 413 14.01 11.88 -2.01
N ALA A 414 14.66 10.74 -1.78
CA ALA A 414 15.69 10.55 -0.76
C ALA A 414 17.12 10.54 -1.35
N VAL A 415 17.31 10.99 -2.58
CA VAL A 415 18.64 11.04 -3.24
C VAL A 415 19.64 11.92 -2.48
N PRO A 416 19.25 13.10 -1.93
CA PRO A 416 20.18 13.91 -1.11
C PRO A 416 20.77 13.14 0.07
N GLU A 417 19.96 12.31 0.73
CA GLU A 417 20.42 11.50 1.85
C GLU A 417 21.40 10.42 1.38
N GLY A 418 21.11 9.75 0.26
CA GLY A 418 22.02 8.80 -0.37
C GLY A 418 23.38 9.42 -0.71
N LEU A 419 23.41 10.66 -1.21
CA LEU A 419 24.66 11.39 -1.47
C LEU A 419 25.43 11.72 -0.19
N ARG A 420 24.74 12.12 0.90
CA ARG A 420 25.39 12.35 2.21
C ARG A 420 26.01 11.07 2.76
N GLN A 421 25.35 9.92 2.56
CA GLN A 421 25.88 8.61 2.97
C GLN A 421 27.15 8.21 2.20
N LEU A 422 27.33 8.71 0.97
CA LEU A 422 28.56 8.57 0.19
C LEU A 422 29.69 9.52 0.67
N GLY A 423 29.36 10.49 1.53
CA GLY A 423 30.35 11.44 2.08
C GLY A 423 30.30 12.83 1.46
N TYR A 424 29.38 13.13 0.54
CA TYR A 424 29.21 14.48 0.00
C TYR A 424 28.53 15.43 0.99
N GLN A 425 28.92 16.70 0.95
CA GLN A 425 28.16 17.80 1.53
C GLN A 425 27.05 18.19 0.55
N VAL A 426 25.79 18.00 0.96
CA VAL A 426 24.64 18.26 0.08
C VAL A 426 23.81 19.40 0.61
N ASP A 427 23.77 20.49 -0.14
CA ASP A 427 22.93 21.65 0.10
C ASP A 427 21.63 21.52 -0.71
N VAL A 428 20.47 21.52 -0.06
CA VAL A 428 19.17 21.54 -0.74
C VAL A 428 18.85 22.97 -1.12
N LEU A 429 18.71 23.23 -2.42
CA LEU A 429 18.53 24.54 -3.01
C LEU A 429 17.06 24.77 -3.39
N SER A 430 16.57 25.97 -3.10
CA SER A 430 15.33 26.49 -3.68
C SER A 430 15.61 27.11 -5.06
N THR A 431 14.56 27.40 -5.84
CA THR A 431 14.70 28.12 -7.13
C THR A 431 15.28 29.53 -6.96
N ALA A 432 15.08 30.16 -5.79
CA ALA A 432 15.66 31.47 -5.47
C ALA A 432 17.19 31.42 -5.30
N ASP A 433 17.73 30.29 -4.83
CA ASP A 433 19.17 30.09 -4.63
C ASP A 433 19.93 29.87 -5.95
N LEU A 434 19.23 29.65 -7.08
CA LEU A 434 19.83 29.43 -8.37
C LEU A 434 20.32 30.75 -8.97
N SER A 435 21.52 31.14 -8.59
CA SER A 435 22.25 32.29 -9.14
C SER A 435 23.67 31.86 -9.52
N GLU A 436 24.30 32.59 -10.46
CA GLU A 436 25.66 32.29 -10.91
C GLU A 436 26.65 32.20 -9.75
N THR A 437 26.58 33.14 -8.80
CA THR A 437 27.47 33.16 -7.62
C THR A 437 27.23 31.96 -6.69
N SER A 438 25.98 31.53 -6.52
CA SER A 438 25.62 30.42 -5.67
C SER A 438 26.08 29.09 -6.27
N LEU A 439 25.84 28.91 -7.58
CA LEU A 439 26.12 27.65 -8.27
C LEU A 439 27.62 27.33 -8.34
N LYS A 440 28.48 28.34 -8.45
CA LYS A 440 29.96 28.21 -8.49
C LYS A 440 30.57 27.50 -7.25
N LYS A 441 29.78 27.33 -6.16
CA LYS A 441 30.23 26.65 -4.93
C LYS A 441 30.13 25.13 -5.01
N PHE A 442 29.45 24.60 -6.02
CA PHE A 442 29.15 23.18 -6.14
C PHE A 442 29.95 22.52 -7.26
N ASP A 443 30.46 21.33 -6.99
CA ASP A 443 31.12 20.49 -7.98
C ASP A 443 30.12 19.91 -8.98
N ALA A 444 28.89 19.61 -8.49
CA ALA A 444 27.76 19.23 -9.32
C ALA A 444 26.45 19.82 -8.77
N VAL A 445 25.51 20.08 -9.67
CA VAL A 445 24.13 20.44 -9.34
C VAL A 445 23.20 19.35 -9.86
N VAL A 446 22.35 18.81 -8.97
CA VAL A 446 21.42 17.72 -9.28
C VAL A 446 20.00 18.23 -9.19
N MET A 447 19.25 18.06 -10.27
CA MET A 447 17.81 18.30 -10.29
C MET A 447 17.09 17.03 -9.88
N GLY A 448 16.32 17.10 -8.80
CA GLY A 448 15.51 15.99 -8.30
C GLY A 448 14.45 15.55 -9.31
N ILE A 449 13.85 14.38 -9.05
CA ILE A 449 12.83 13.81 -9.94
C ILE A 449 11.71 14.83 -10.20
N ARG A 450 11.31 14.95 -11.47
CA ARG A 450 10.21 15.82 -11.91
C ARG A 450 10.36 17.30 -11.53
N ALA A 451 11.57 17.79 -11.25
CA ALA A 451 11.80 19.17 -10.85
C ALA A 451 11.18 20.15 -11.86
N TYR A 452 11.37 19.93 -13.17
CA TYR A 452 10.78 20.77 -14.22
C TYR A 452 9.27 20.60 -14.39
N ASN A 453 8.66 19.58 -13.80
CA ASN A 453 7.20 19.40 -13.82
C ASN A 453 6.50 20.10 -12.65
N VAL A 454 7.20 20.38 -11.55
CA VAL A 454 6.61 20.89 -10.29
C VAL A 454 7.10 22.27 -9.88
N LEU A 455 8.21 22.75 -10.45
CA LEU A 455 8.81 24.05 -10.16
C LEU A 455 8.73 24.95 -11.40
N ASP A 456 7.64 25.70 -11.54
CA ASP A 456 7.40 26.56 -12.70
C ASP A 456 8.46 27.66 -12.88
N GLU A 457 9.11 28.06 -11.79
CA GLU A 457 10.16 29.10 -11.81
C GLU A 457 11.45 28.64 -12.53
N LEU A 458 11.67 27.32 -12.67
CA LEU A 458 12.86 26.82 -13.39
C LEU A 458 12.95 27.30 -14.84
N LYS A 459 11.82 27.64 -15.47
CA LYS A 459 11.81 28.26 -16.81
C LYS A 459 12.61 29.55 -16.87
N PHE A 460 12.67 30.31 -15.78
CA PHE A 460 13.45 31.56 -15.68
C PHE A 460 14.89 31.32 -15.24
N LYS A 461 15.22 30.11 -14.77
CA LYS A 461 16.54 29.72 -14.26
C LYS A 461 17.34 28.84 -15.23
N GLN A 462 16.73 28.41 -16.34
CA GLN A 462 17.36 27.50 -17.30
C GLN A 462 18.68 28.03 -17.83
N ASN A 463 18.72 29.31 -18.24
CA ASN A 463 19.95 29.91 -18.74
C ASN A 463 21.04 29.94 -17.65
N THR A 464 20.70 30.30 -16.42
CA THR A 464 21.64 30.28 -15.29
C THR A 464 22.24 28.90 -15.04
N LEU A 465 21.42 27.84 -15.14
CA LEU A 465 21.88 26.47 -15.00
C LEU A 465 22.79 26.06 -16.19
N LEU A 466 22.44 26.45 -17.41
CA LEU A 466 23.28 26.18 -18.59
C LEU A 466 24.57 26.98 -18.59
N ASP A 467 24.56 28.23 -18.12
CA ASP A 467 25.77 29.05 -17.96
C ASP A 467 26.72 28.44 -16.92
N TYR A 468 26.17 27.88 -15.82
CA TYR A 468 26.96 27.11 -14.85
C TYR A 468 27.69 25.93 -15.53
N VAL A 469 26.99 25.15 -16.39
CA VAL A 469 27.61 24.07 -17.15
C VAL A 469 28.68 24.65 -18.11
N LYS A 470 28.35 25.68 -18.84
CA LYS A 470 29.27 26.32 -19.82
C LYS A 470 30.59 26.77 -19.18
N GLU A 471 30.54 27.19 -17.91
CA GLU A 471 31.72 27.61 -17.14
C GLU A 471 32.51 26.47 -16.49
N GLY A 472 32.06 25.22 -16.61
CA GLY A 472 32.78 24.03 -16.13
C GLY A 472 32.03 23.17 -15.09
N GLY A 473 30.80 23.55 -14.71
CA GLY A 473 29.99 22.79 -13.76
C GLY A 473 29.41 21.52 -14.36
N THR A 474 29.02 20.59 -13.50
CA THR A 474 28.26 19.38 -13.87
C THR A 474 26.80 19.51 -13.46
N LEU A 475 25.88 19.45 -14.41
CA LEU A 475 24.44 19.49 -14.20
C LEU A 475 23.81 18.12 -14.48
N VAL A 476 23.17 17.53 -13.48
CA VAL A 476 22.52 16.23 -13.56
C VAL A 476 21.01 16.43 -13.49
N ILE A 477 20.28 16.03 -14.52
CA ILE A 477 18.82 16.05 -14.56
C ILE A 477 18.29 14.63 -14.39
N GLN A 478 17.56 14.39 -13.34
CA GLN A 478 16.81 13.15 -13.19
C GLN A 478 15.52 13.21 -14.01
N TYR A 479 14.79 12.09 -14.13
CA TYR A 479 13.63 12.00 -15.01
C TYR A 479 12.59 13.10 -14.78
N ASN A 480 11.99 13.53 -15.88
CA ASN A 480 10.81 14.41 -15.91
C ASN A 480 9.75 13.78 -16.80
N THR A 481 8.46 13.99 -16.48
CA THR A 481 7.36 13.41 -17.24
C THR A 481 7.05 14.21 -18.49
N SER A 482 6.70 13.53 -19.59
CA SER A 482 6.11 14.13 -20.78
C SER A 482 4.58 14.02 -20.73
N GLY A 483 3.83 15.06 -21.17
CA GLY A 483 2.36 14.98 -21.25
C GLY A 483 1.64 16.34 -21.28
N ARG A 484 0.36 16.33 -21.70
CA ARG A 484 -0.49 17.49 -22.02
C ARG A 484 -0.82 18.45 -20.86
N TRP A 485 -0.61 18.07 -19.60
CA TRP A 485 -1.22 18.74 -18.47
C TRP A 485 -0.28 19.60 -17.62
N ARG A 486 1.01 19.71 -17.97
CA ARG A 486 1.98 20.50 -17.19
C ARG A 486 2.98 21.17 -18.11
N SER A 487 3.49 22.34 -17.67
CA SER A 487 4.43 23.19 -18.39
C SER A 487 5.44 22.38 -19.21
N GLN A 488 5.31 22.45 -20.52
CA GLN A 488 6.31 21.90 -21.43
C GLN A 488 7.49 22.86 -21.43
N PHE A 489 8.59 22.47 -20.81
CA PHE A 489 9.87 23.02 -21.15
C PHE A 489 10.24 22.47 -22.53
N GLU A 490 10.30 23.29 -23.52
CA GLU A 490 10.70 22.89 -24.88
C GLU A 490 12.12 22.32 -24.91
N ASN A 491 13.00 22.77 -24.00
CA ASN A 491 14.38 22.31 -23.87
C ASN A 491 14.83 22.32 -22.42
N ILE A 492 15.00 21.15 -21.83
CA ILE A 492 15.59 20.96 -20.49
C ILE A 492 17.12 20.79 -20.56
N GLY A 493 17.69 20.59 -21.73
CA GLY A 493 19.11 20.40 -21.99
C GLY A 493 19.75 21.50 -22.80
N PRO A 494 21.10 21.47 -22.97
CA PRO A 494 21.82 22.44 -23.78
C PRO A 494 21.60 22.25 -25.28
N TYR A 495 21.11 21.09 -25.71
CA TYR A 495 20.79 20.74 -27.09
C TYR A 495 19.40 20.11 -27.15
N PRO A 496 18.79 20.01 -28.35
CA PRO A 496 17.47 19.38 -28.50
C PRO A 496 17.38 17.99 -27.86
N LEU A 497 16.32 17.76 -27.07
CA LEU A 497 16.05 16.53 -26.34
C LEU A 497 14.53 16.35 -26.20
N THR A 498 13.98 15.25 -26.71
CA THR A 498 12.55 14.96 -26.65
C THR A 498 12.27 13.87 -25.63
N LEU A 499 11.59 14.22 -24.51
CA LEU A 499 11.16 13.25 -23.51
C LEU A 499 10.00 12.43 -24.02
N SER A 500 9.98 11.15 -23.68
CA SER A 500 8.92 10.22 -24.04
C SER A 500 8.33 9.53 -22.81
N ARG A 501 7.45 8.54 -23.03
CA ARG A 501 6.97 7.62 -21.99
C ARG A 501 7.70 6.28 -22.01
N ASN A 502 8.78 6.18 -22.78
CA ASN A 502 9.59 4.98 -22.83
C ASN A 502 10.14 4.65 -21.44
N ARG A 503 10.13 3.38 -21.10
CA ARG A 503 10.57 2.86 -19.81
C ARG A 503 11.07 1.44 -19.94
N VAL A 504 11.69 0.95 -18.88
CA VAL A 504 12.00 -0.47 -18.68
C VAL A 504 11.53 -0.85 -17.29
N THR A 505 10.46 -1.64 -17.23
CA THR A 505 9.74 -1.97 -15.99
C THR A 505 10.27 -3.20 -15.28
N ASP A 506 10.94 -4.09 -16.01
CA ASP A 506 11.61 -5.28 -15.43
C ASP A 506 12.93 -4.86 -14.76
N GLU A 507 12.95 -4.86 -13.43
CA GLU A 507 14.15 -4.56 -12.66
C GLU A 507 15.30 -5.53 -12.90
N THR A 508 15.03 -6.68 -13.53
CA THR A 508 16.05 -7.69 -13.89
C THR A 508 16.51 -7.60 -15.34
N ALA A 509 15.90 -6.69 -16.15
CA ALA A 509 16.26 -6.51 -17.54
C ALA A 509 17.79 -6.33 -17.72
N GLN A 510 18.35 -6.96 -18.73
CA GLN A 510 19.78 -6.84 -19.02
C GLN A 510 20.13 -5.41 -19.44
N VAL A 511 21.29 -4.93 -19.01
CA VAL A 511 21.82 -3.61 -19.35
C VAL A 511 23.11 -3.78 -20.12
N GLU A 512 23.12 -3.27 -21.34
CA GLU A 512 24.31 -3.21 -22.20
C GLU A 512 25.01 -1.86 -22.03
N LEU A 513 26.35 -1.87 -21.93
CA LEU A 513 27.17 -0.68 -21.90
C LEU A 513 27.54 -0.28 -23.35
N LEU A 514 26.90 0.76 -23.90
CA LEU A 514 27.14 1.19 -25.29
C LEU A 514 28.52 1.83 -25.47
N GLN A 515 29.01 2.51 -24.44
CA GLN A 515 30.30 3.22 -24.45
C GLN A 515 31.14 2.79 -23.22
N PRO A 516 31.60 1.52 -23.14
CA PRO A 516 32.22 1.00 -21.91
C PRO A 516 33.51 1.72 -21.49
N SER A 517 34.17 2.45 -22.40
CA SER A 517 35.36 3.28 -22.11
C SER A 517 35.04 4.72 -21.64
N HIS A 518 33.77 5.13 -21.66
CA HIS A 518 33.39 6.48 -21.28
C HIS A 518 33.75 6.76 -19.81
N PRO A 519 34.28 7.96 -19.47
CA PRO A 519 34.69 8.30 -18.11
C PRO A 519 33.63 8.03 -17.03
N VAL A 520 32.35 8.35 -17.29
CA VAL A 520 31.23 8.06 -16.36
C VAL A 520 31.13 6.57 -16.01
N LEU A 521 31.51 5.67 -16.92
CA LEU A 521 31.48 4.22 -16.69
C LEU A 521 32.80 3.66 -16.15
N GLN A 522 33.86 4.47 -16.10
CA GLN A 522 35.19 4.03 -15.66
C GLN A 522 35.68 4.72 -14.39
N GLN A 523 35.27 5.96 -14.11
CA GLN A 523 35.86 6.78 -13.05
C GLN A 523 34.80 7.51 -12.23
N PRO A 524 35.04 7.66 -10.92
CA PRO A 524 36.16 7.07 -10.14
C PRO A 524 36.01 5.57 -9.90
N ASN A 525 34.89 4.96 -10.31
CA ASN A 525 34.60 3.55 -10.14
C ASN A 525 34.33 2.88 -11.50
N LYS A 526 34.81 1.68 -11.69
CA LYS A 526 34.50 0.90 -12.91
C LYS A 526 33.11 0.29 -12.79
N ILE A 527 32.20 0.64 -13.71
CA ILE A 527 30.87 0.09 -13.84
C ILE A 527 30.89 -1.17 -14.69
N THR A 528 30.14 -2.18 -14.30
CA THR A 528 30.01 -3.47 -14.96
C THR A 528 28.54 -3.91 -14.97
N ALA A 529 28.21 -4.98 -15.69
CA ALA A 529 26.86 -5.55 -15.68
C ALA A 529 26.38 -5.94 -14.27
N LYS A 530 27.31 -6.32 -13.36
CA LYS A 530 26.97 -6.65 -11.96
C LYS A 530 26.44 -5.48 -11.16
N ASP A 531 26.74 -4.26 -11.55
CA ASP A 531 26.25 -3.06 -10.86
C ASP A 531 24.76 -2.78 -11.13
N PHE A 532 24.14 -3.56 -12.02
CA PHE A 532 22.70 -3.56 -12.29
C PHE A 532 21.97 -4.75 -11.66
N GLU A 533 22.65 -5.61 -10.90
CA GLU A 533 22.02 -6.68 -10.12
C GLU A 533 21.37 -6.12 -8.84
N GLY A 534 20.22 -6.69 -8.46
CA GLY A 534 19.50 -6.32 -7.23
C GLY A 534 18.80 -4.97 -7.28
N TRP A 535 18.62 -4.39 -8.45
CA TRP A 535 17.75 -3.22 -8.64
C TRP A 535 16.30 -3.59 -8.29
N VAL A 536 15.51 -2.62 -7.89
CA VAL A 536 14.15 -2.80 -7.39
C VAL A 536 13.11 -2.05 -8.22
N GLN A 537 11.96 -2.66 -8.44
CA GLN A 537 10.76 -2.12 -9.07
C GLN A 537 10.87 -1.85 -10.57
N GLU A 538 11.90 -1.16 -11.07
CA GLU A 538 12.08 -0.83 -12.48
C GLU A 538 13.51 -0.36 -12.76
N ARG A 539 13.96 -0.47 -14.01
CA ARG A 539 15.25 0.13 -14.44
C ARG A 539 15.16 1.64 -14.56
N GLY A 540 14.07 2.13 -15.08
CA GLY A 540 13.83 3.56 -15.26
C GLY A 540 12.64 3.89 -16.15
N LEU A 541 12.38 5.20 -16.28
CA LEU A 541 11.15 5.71 -16.88
C LEU A 541 11.37 7.07 -17.55
N TYR A 542 10.47 7.40 -18.47
CA TYR A 542 10.48 8.66 -19.24
C TYR A 542 11.81 8.90 -19.95
N PHE A 543 12.33 7.85 -20.61
CA PHE A 543 13.54 7.98 -21.41
C PHE A 543 13.29 8.89 -22.61
N PRO A 544 14.25 9.75 -22.98
CA PRO A 544 14.20 10.45 -24.25
C PRO A 544 14.07 9.47 -25.43
N SER A 545 13.22 9.83 -26.40
CA SER A 545 13.06 9.09 -27.65
C SER A 545 13.93 9.65 -28.78
N GLU A 546 14.27 10.95 -28.71
CA GLU A 546 15.07 11.66 -29.69
C GLU A 546 16.00 12.64 -28.98
N TRP A 547 17.21 12.80 -29.51
CA TRP A 547 18.22 13.73 -29.00
C TRP A 547 19.22 14.12 -30.09
N ASP A 548 19.85 15.31 -29.90
CA ASP A 548 20.93 15.80 -30.77
C ASP A 548 22.17 14.90 -30.70
N ASP A 549 22.92 14.79 -31.79
CA ASP A 549 24.13 13.95 -31.90
C ASP A 549 25.24 14.31 -30.89
N LYS A 550 25.15 15.46 -30.25
CA LYS A 550 26.06 15.87 -29.18
C LYS A 550 25.81 15.15 -27.86
N TYR A 551 24.70 14.43 -27.72
CA TYR A 551 24.49 13.55 -26.60
C TYR A 551 25.05 12.16 -26.88
N THR A 552 25.78 11.64 -25.94
CA THR A 552 26.32 10.27 -25.96
C THR A 552 25.44 9.36 -25.11
N PRO A 553 24.73 8.38 -25.68
CA PRO A 553 24.02 7.36 -24.92
C PRO A 553 25.01 6.35 -24.35
N LEU A 554 24.89 6.05 -23.06
CA LEU A 554 25.83 5.19 -22.36
C LEU A 554 25.30 3.77 -22.14
N LEU A 555 23.98 3.59 -22.06
CA LEU A 555 23.34 2.32 -21.70
C LEU A 555 22.23 1.99 -22.71
N SER A 556 22.03 0.68 -22.93
CA SER A 556 20.89 0.13 -23.66
C SER A 556 20.19 -0.94 -22.82
N MET A 557 18.87 -0.94 -22.80
CA MET A 557 18.06 -1.89 -22.06
C MET A 557 16.63 -1.97 -22.62
N ASN A 558 15.93 -3.08 -22.39
CA ASN A 558 14.52 -3.22 -22.78
C ASN A 558 13.81 -4.27 -21.93
N ASP A 559 12.50 -4.14 -21.83
CA ASP A 559 11.63 -5.21 -21.35
C ASP A 559 11.55 -6.34 -22.39
N LYS A 560 11.23 -7.55 -21.95
CA LYS A 560 11.19 -8.73 -22.82
C LYS A 560 10.18 -8.54 -23.96
N GLY A 561 10.66 -8.55 -25.19
CA GLY A 561 9.84 -8.41 -26.40
C GLY A 561 9.76 -6.97 -26.92
N ASP A 562 10.29 -6.00 -26.20
CA ASP A 562 10.34 -4.60 -26.63
C ASP A 562 11.64 -4.27 -27.37
N THR A 563 11.65 -3.14 -28.05
CA THR A 563 12.85 -2.60 -28.72
C THR A 563 13.82 -1.99 -27.70
N PRO A 564 15.13 -2.11 -27.91
CA PRO A 564 16.13 -1.51 -27.04
C PRO A 564 15.96 -0.01 -26.85
N GLN A 565 16.04 0.47 -25.62
CA GLN A 565 15.96 1.86 -25.21
C GLN A 565 17.34 2.38 -24.84
N ASN A 566 17.83 3.38 -25.55
CA ASN A 566 19.19 3.92 -25.38
C ASN A 566 19.21 5.27 -24.64
N GLY A 567 18.06 5.86 -24.35
CA GLY A 567 17.94 7.18 -23.73
C GLY A 567 18.00 7.20 -22.20
N SER A 568 18.27 6.08 -21.53
CA SER A 568 18.21 5.98 -20.06
C SER A 568 19.31 6.79 -19.35
N LEU A 569 20.46 6.98 -19.98
CA LEU A 569 21.58 7.78 -19.50
C LEU A 569 22.28 8.44 -20.69
N LEU A 570 22.11 9.75 -20.80
CA LEU A 570 22.68 10.61 -21.87
C LEU A 570 23.65 11.62 -21.25
N VAL A 571 24.81 11.78 -21.87
CA VAL A 571 25.84 12.74 -21.46
C VAL A 571 26.18 13.66 -22.62
N ALA A 572 26.34 14.95 -22.35
CA ALA A 572 26.80 15.93 -23.34
C ALA A 572 27.81 16.90 -22.73
N GLU A 573 28.78 17.31 -23.51
CA GLU A 573 29.65 18.42 -23.19
C GLU A 573 28.96 19.75 -23.59
N TYR A 574 29.06 20.74 -22.73
CA TYR A 574 28.58 22.09 -23.05
C TYR A 574 29.52 23.16 -22.47
N GLY A 575 30.21 23.86 -23.36
CA GLY A 575 31.28 24.74 -22.96
C GLY A 575 32.45 23.99 -22.35
N LYS A 576 32.73 24.23 -21.07
CA LYS A 576 33.78 23.54 -20.29
C LYS A 576 33.24 22.48 -19.38
N GLY A 577 31.93 22.37 -19.24
CA GLY A 577 31.29 21.48 -18.28
C GLY A 577 30.45 20.38 -18.93
N HIS A 578 29.71 19.69 -18.09
CA HIS A 578 29.01 18.46 -18.45
C HIS A 578 27.53 18.52 -18.08
N TYR A 579 26.72 18.06 -19.00
CA TYR A 579 25.29 17.88 -18.80
C TYR A 579 24.97 16.38 -18.83
N VAL A 580 24.20 15.90 -17.84
CA VAL A 580 23.76 14.51 -17.75
C VAL A 580 22.25 14.48 -17.60
N TYR A 581 21.57 13.76 -18.48
CA TYR A 581 20.18 13.36 -18.28
C TYR A 581 20.12 11.87 -17.91
N THR A 582 19.36 11.56 -16.88
CA THR A 582 19.11 10.17 -16.51
C THR A 582 17.64 9.90 -16.21
N GLY A 583 17.08 8.90 -16.90
CA GLY A 583 15.77 8.32 -16.61
C GLY A 583 15.84 7.11 -15.69
N LEU A 584 17.03 6.72 -15.23
CA LEU A 584 17.22 5.61 -14.29
C LEU A 584 16.55 5.90 -12.94
N SER A 585 16.01 4.86 -12.31
CA SER A 585 15.22 4.98 -11.07
C SER A 585 16.05 5.13 -9.79
N PHE A 586 17.08 5.99 -9.81
CA PHE A 586 17.94 6.24 -8.63
C PHE A 586 17.16 6.62 -7.38
N PHE A 587 16.03 7.31 -7.53
CA PHE A 587 15.14 7.69 -6.42
C PHE A 587 14.50 6.48 -5.71
N ARG A 588 14.52 5.28 -6.33
CA ARG A 588 14.11 4.01 -5.75
C ARG A 588 15.31 3.20 -5.25
N GLU A 589 16.36 3.16 -6.09
CA GLU A 589 17.53 2.31 -5.86
C GLU A 589 18.38 2.78 -4.69
N LEU A 590 18.57 4.09 -4.52
CA LEU A 590 19.38 4.61 -3.43
C LEU A 590 18.71 4.37 -2.07
N PRO A 591 17.43 4.68 -1.85
CA PRO A 591 16.75 4.32 -0.60
C PRO A 591 16.71 2.82 -0.31
N ALA A 592 16.67 1.98 -1.35
CA ALA A 592 16.71 0.52 -1.21
C ALA A 592 18.13 -0.01 -0.88
N GLY A 593 19.16 0.82 -0.96
CA GLY A 593 20.54 0.44 -0.66
C GLY A 593 21.23 -0.38 -1.75
N VAL A 594 20.85 -0.18 -3.02
CA VAL A 594 21.43 -0.92 -4.15
C VAL A 594 22.85 -0.44 -4.44
N PRO A 595 23.91 -1.26 -4.19
CA PRO A 595 25.30 -0.79 -4.26
C PRO A 595 25.71 -0.29 -5.63
N GLY A 596 25.27 -0.97 -6.70
CA GLY A 596 25.60 -0.60 -8.08
C GLY A 596 25.00 0.73 -8.51
N ALA A 597 23.80 1.05 -8.02
CA ALA A 597 23.16 2.34 -8.27
C ALA A 597 23.93 3.48 -7.58
N PHE A 598 24.35 3.30 -6.32
CA PHE A 598 25.23 4.24 -5.62
C PHE A 598 26.54 4.48 -6.38
N LYS A 599 27.12 3.41 -6.88
CA LYS A 599 28.39 3.45 -7.61
C LYS A 599 28.28 4.23 -8.93
N LEU A 600 27.21 3.99 -9.70
CA LEU A 600 26.96 4.71 -10.94
C LEU A 600 26.60 6.17 -10.66
N PHE A 601 25.78 6.45 -9.65
CA PHE A 601 25.39 7.83 -9.30
C PHE A 601 26.61 8.63 -8.79
N ALA A 602 27.48 8.01 -7.98
CA ALA A 602 28.75 8.62 -7.58
C ALA A 602 29.61 9.02 -8.78
N ASN A 603 29.70 8.16 -9.81
CA ASN A 603 30.42 8.49 -11.03
C ASN A 603 29.78 9.66 -11.79
N ILE A 604 28.44 9.67 -11.88
CA ILE A 604 27.69 10.75 -12.56
C ILE A 604 27.98 12.10 -11.90
N VAL A 605 27.87 12.20 -10.58
CA VAL A 605 28.10 13.48 -9.87
C VAL A 605 29.59 13.83 -9.74
N SER A 606 30.48 12.84 -9.87
CA SER A 606 31.94 13.06 -9.89
C SER A 606 32.45 13.47 -11.29
N TYR A 607 31.60 13.39 -12.32
CA TYR A 607 32.02 13.67 -13.70
C TYR A 607 32.34 15.17 -13.85
N GLY A 608 33.57 15.46 -14.23
CA GLY A 608 34.10 16.83 -14.33
C GLY A 608 34.68 17.42 -13.04
N ALA A 609 34.48 16.79 -11.87
CA ALA A 609 35.06 17.27 -10.63
C ALA A 609 36.60 17.12 -10.64
N GLY A 610 37.30 18.22 -10.37
CA GLY A 610 38.77 18.25 -10.29
C GLY A 610 39.48 18.30 -11.65
N GLN A 611 38.80 18.76 -12.70
CA GLN A 611 39.42 19.15 -13.97
C GLN A 611 39.85 20.59 -13.96
#